data_1de6b8733e02dcfda7b9f4bf967b1ec0
#
_entry.id   1de6b8733e02dcfda7b9f4bf967b1ec0
#
_cell.length_a   1.000
_cell.length_b   1.000
_cell.length_c   1.000
_cell.angle_alpha   90.00
_cell.angle_beta   90.00
_cell.angle_gamma   90.00
#
_symmetry.space_group_name_H-M   'P 1'
#
loop_
_entity.id
_entity.type
_entity.pdbx_description
1 polymer ?
#
loop_
_entity_poly.entity_id
_entity_poly.type
_entity_poly.pdbx_seq_one_letter_code
_entity_poly.pdbx_strand_id
1 'polypeptide(L)'
;MRALQRRFAPGAKPRLNPQQIRELKQDVQRPATAFGFVSDLWTIPRLRVLLQREFRVALSRSGLWEFLRREGLSPQRPLKRALERDEVAVRRWLRTEYPRIRVEARKIGAILYFGDERGVRTDHVSGRTWAVRGHTPEIRRTSRRAVVSLLSAMTPRGELLFMTSPEKVNSTIFIRFLRKLLAHHRRRKIVLIVDRSTYHRSRVTRGFVAAHRARLRLEYLPANAPDLNPDEHVWSHLKGSGATDSTTGVPDDVRRQIRSHLQSLQRRRHLVRSFYYACYVA
;
A
#
# COMPACT_ATOMS: atom_id res chain seq x y z
N MET A 1 19.33 27.67 54.19
CA MET A 1 19.55 26.28 53.69
C MET A 1 19.64 26.33 52.16
N ARG A 2 20.84 26.12 51.58
CA ARG A 2 21.00 26.03 50.11
C ARG A 2 20.53 24.64 49.69
N ALA A 3 19.47 24.57 48.88
CA ALA A 3 18.97 23.34 48.30
C ALA A 3 20.07 22.66 47.46
N LEU A 4 20.38 21.40 47.74
CA LEU A 4 21.26 20.55 46.96
C LEU A 4 20.73 20.42 45.54
N GLN A 5 21.27 21.22 44.61
CA GLN A 5 21.01 21.02 43.17
C GLN A 5 21.63 19.71 42.74
N ARG A 6 20.84 18.76 42.32
CA ARG A 6 21.26 17.47 41.76
C ARG A 6 22.15 17.72 40.53
N ARG A 7 23.45 17.60 40.65
CA ARG A 7 24.38 17.58 39.53
C ARG A 7 24.26 16.23 38.84
N PHE A 8 23.70 16.20 37.64
CA PHE A 8 23.73 15.00 36.80
C PHE A 8 25.20 14.75 36.41
N ALA A 9 25.69 13.54 36.65
CA ALA A 9 27.01 13.13 36.17
C ALA A 9 27.03 13.25 34.63
N PRO A 10 28.11 13.74 34.03
CA PRO A 10 28.24 13.76 32.58
C PRO A 10 28.12 12.32 32.06
N GLY A 11 27.20 12.08 31.16
CA GLY A 11 26.99 10.75 30.55
C GLY A 11 28.24 10.24 29.84
N ALA A 12 28.30 8.96 29.54
CA ALA A 12 29.43 8.37 28.82
C ALA A 12 29.67 9.12 27.50
N LYS A 13 30.95 9.35 27.17
CA LYS A 13 31.37 10.03 25.94
C LYS A 13 30.74 9.31 24.72
N PRO A 14 30.22 10.07 23.72
CA PRO A 14 29.70 9.48 22.47
C PRO A 14 30.78 8.59 21.83
N ARG A 15 30.41 7.37 21.45
CA ARG A 15 31.35 6.43 20.81
C ARG A 15 31.62 6.79 19.34
N LEU A 16 30.78 7.60 18.72
CA LEU A 16 30.94 8.16 17.38
C LEU A 16 31.03 9.67 17.50
N ASN A 17 31.95 10.27 16.78
CA ASN A 17 32.05 11.71 16.66
C ASN A 17 31.01 12.27 15.65
N PRO A 18 30.78 13.59 15.62
CA PRO A 18 29.76 14.19 14.71
C PRO A 18 30.03 13.93 13.22
N GLN A 19 31.25 13.79 12.78
CA GLN A 19 31.59 13.47 11.40
C GLN A 19 31.23 12.02 11.08
N GLN A 20 31.59 11.06 11.89
CA GLN A 20 31.24 9.65 11.76
C GLN A 20 29.71 9.43 11.76
N ILE A 21 28.97 10.22 12.53
CA ILE A 21 27.50 10.18 12.51
C ILE A 21 26.96 10.65 11.16
N ARG A 22 27.51 11.71 10.59
CA ARG A 22 27.12 12.18 9.24
C ARG A 22 27.43 11.15 8.17
N GLU A 23 28.61 10.55 8.20
CA GLU A 23 29.03 9.49 7.28
C GLU A 23 28.09 8.27 7.39
N LEU A 24 27.79 7.79 8.60
CA LEU A 24 26.85 6.72 8.81
C LEU A 24 25.45 7.05 8.23
N LYS A 25 24.97 8.28 8.42
CA LYS A 25 23.66 8.71 7.85
C LYS A 25 23.68 8.75 6.32
N GLN A 26 24.79 9.04 5.69
CA GLN A 26 24.97 8.96 4.24
C GLN A 26 25.05 7.50 3.77
N ASP A 27 25.79 6.67 4.49
CA ASP A 27 25.97 5.26 4.16
C ASP A 27 24.66 4.47 4.21
N VAL A 28 23.81 4.72 5.21
CA VAL A 28 22.50 4.03 5.29
C VAL A 28 21.50 4.45 4.20
N GLN A 29 21.74 5.54 3.48
CA GLN A 29 20.97 5.92 2.30
C GLN A 29 21.38 5.15 1.03
N ARG A 30 22.54 4.53 1.05
CA ARG A 30 23.03 3.67 -0.03
C ARG A 30 22.60 2.23 0.25
N PRO A 31 22.43 1.40 -0.78
CA PRO A 31 22.11 -0.02 -0.59
C PRO A 31 23.23 -0.73 0.17
N ALA A 32 22.89 -1.65 1.06
CA ALA A 32 23.90 -2.37 1.84
C ALA A 32 24.82 -3.24 0.96
N THR A 33 24.40 -3.60 -0.24
CA THR A 33 25.24 -4.27 -1.25
C THR A 33 26.44 -3.45 -1.67
N ALA A 34 26.35 -2.10 -1.65
CA ALA A 34 27.48 -1.21 -1.91
C ALA A 34 28.62 -1.35 -0.87
N PHE A 35 28.33 -1.98 0.26
CA PHE A 35 29.27 -2.27 1.35
C PHE A 35 29.60 -3.76 1.48
N GLY A 36 29.34 -4.56 0.41
CA GLY A 36 29.67 -5.98 0.34
C GLY A 36 28.68 -6.93 1.04
N PHE A 37 27.46 -6.47 1.38
CA PHE A 37 26.42 -7.34 1.90
C PHE A 37 25.60 -7.98 0.77
N VAL A 38 25.00 -9.16 1.05
CA VAL A 38 24.28 -9.97 0.04
C VAL A 38 22.96 -9.32 -0.43
N SER A 39 22.37 -8.39 0.32
CA SER A 39 21.12 -7.72 -0.06
C SER A 39 21.13 -6.26 0.39
N ASP A 40 20.27 -5.45 -0.23
CA ASP A 40 20.20 -3.99 -0.02
C ASP A 40 19.70 -3.55 1.36
N LEU A 41 19.20 -4.50 2.16
CA LEU A 41 18.56 -4.17 3.44
C LEU A 41 19.58 -3.91 4.55
N TRP A 42 19.49 -2.76 5.17
CA TRP A 42 20.18 -2.49 6.41
C TRP A 42 19.48 -3.15 7.59
N THR A 43 20.23 -3.96 8.33
CA THR A 43 19.78 -4.61 9.58
C THR A 43 20.73 -4.25 10.71
N ILE A 44 20.29 -4.36 11.96
CA ILE A 44 21.16 -4.11 13.12
C ILE A 44 22.45 -4.93 13.07
N PRO A 45 22.45 -6.24 12.74
CA PRO A 45 23.70 -6.99 12.58
C PRO A 45 24.64 -6.40 11.52
N ARG A 46 24.11 -6.00 10.34
CA ARG A 46 24.93 -5.42 9.26
C ARG A 46 25.50 -4.07 9.64
N LEU A 47 24.70 -3.21 10.26
CA LEU A 47 25.16 -1.92 10.76
C LEU A 47 26.23 -2.07 11.83
N ARG A 48 26.16 -3.09 12.69
CA ARG A 48 27.24 -3.38 13.66
C ARG A 48 28.53 -3.76 12.96
N VAL A 49 28.46 -4.58 11.91
CA VAL A 49 29.65 -4.95 11.10
C VAL A 49 30.21 -3.71 10.40
N LEU A 50 29.36 -2.86 9.82
CA LEU A 50 29.80 -1.60 9.20
C LEU A 50 30.51 -0.70 10.19
N LEU A 51 29.92 -0.45 11.36
CA LEU A 51 30.50 0.39 12.41
C LEU A 51 31.86 -0.13 12.88
N GLN A 52 31.98 -1.44 13.03
CA GLN A 52 33.26 -2.05 13.44
C GLN A 52 34.33 -1.92 12.35
N ARG A 53 33.92 -2.09 11.07
CA ARG A 53 34.85 -2.06 9.94
C ARG A 53 35.33 -0.64 9.62
N GLU A 54 34.41 0.30 9.52
CA GLU A 54 34.70 1.66 9.04
C GLU A 54 35.15 2.60 10.19
N PHE A 55 34.55 2.46 11.37
CA PHE A 55 34.74 3.40 12.47
C PHE A 55 35.46 2.78 13.70
N ARG A 56 35.74 1.47 13.67
CA ARG A 56 36.32 0.73 14.80
C ARG A 56 35.47 0.82 16.08
N VAL A 57 34.17 0.99 15.95
CA VAL A 57 33.21 1.13 17.04
C VAL A 57 32.37 -0.12 17.19
N ALA A 58 32.38 -0.71 18.37
CA ALA A 58 31.52 -1.84 18.74
C ALA A 58 30.38 -1.37 19.64
N LEU A 59 29.15 -1.63 19.22
CA LEU A 59 27.91 -1.37 19.97
C LEU A 59 27.14 -2.67 20.19
N SER A 60 26.46 -2.78 21.35
CA SER A 60 25.46 -3.84 21.55
C SER A 60 24.28 -3.67 20.60
N ARG A 61 23.43 -4.70 20.44
CA ARG A 61 22.20 -4.60 19.61
C ARG A 61 21.27 -3.49 20.10
N SER A 62 20.99 -3.46 21.39
CA SER A 62 20.16 -2.44 22.03
C SER A 62 20.80 -1.06 21.95
N GLY A 63 22.09 -0.94 22.29
CA GLY A 63 22.78 0.35 22.23
C GLY A 63 22.84 0.94 20.83
N LEU A 64 23.01 0.11 19.79
CA LEU A 64 22.92 0.59 18.40
C LEU A 64 21.47 1.00 18.03
N TRP A 65 20.47 0.23 18.45
CA TRP A 65 19.07 0.58 18.23
C TRP A 65 18.72 1.95 18.82
N GLU A 66 19.05 2.17 20.09
CA GLU A 66 18.81 3.43 20.78
C GLU A 66 19.57 4.59 20.14
N PHE A 67 20.83 4.36 19.76
CA PHE A 67 21.66 5.33 19.05
C PHE A 67 21.00 5.75 17.74
N LEU A 68 20.61 4.80 16.87
CA LEU A 68 19.98 5.10 15.60
C LEU A 68 18.67 5.90 15.78
N ARG A 69 17.85 5.52 16.77
CA ARG A 69 16.60 6.25 17.09
C ARG A 69 16.87 7.69 17.50
N ARG A 70 17.87 7.91 18.36
CA ARG A 70 18.26 9.24 18.79
C ARG A 70 18.78 10.09 17.63
N GLU A 71 19.44 9.46 16.66
CA GLU A 71 19.94 10.12 15.46
C GLU A 71 18.87 10.33 14.37
N GLY A 72 17.59 10.03 14.65
CA GLY A 72 16.47 10.23 13.75
C GLY A 72 16.30 9.13 12.71
N LEU A 73 17.00 7.99 12.85
CA LEU A 73 16.82 6.83 11.99
C LEU A 73 15.80 5.88 12.60
N SER A 74 14.94 5.31 11.75
CA SER A 74 13.92 4.34 12.17
C SER A 74 13.83 3.17 11.19
N PRO A 75 13.43 1.97 11.65
CA PRO A 75 13.24 0.85 10.75
C PRO A 75 12.07 1.15 9.80
N GLN A 76 12.35 1.08 8.51
CA GLN A 76 11.38 1.32 7.45
C GLN A 76 11.13 0.03 6.67
N ARG A 77 9.91 -0.15 6.15
CA ARG A 77 9.64 -1.18 5.15
C ARG A 77 10.00 -0.63 3.77
N PRO A 78 10.94 -1.24 3.04
CA PRO A 78 11.28 -0.78 1.71
C PRO A 78 10.08 -0.83 0.77
N LEU A 79 9.89 0.23 0.01
CA LEU A 79 8.92 0.23 -1.09
C LEU A 79 9.46 -0.65 -2.22
N LYS A 80 8.65 -1.61 -2.63
CA LYS A 80 8.94 -2.41 -3.82
C LYS A 80 8.55 -1.59 -5.05
N ARG A 81 9.53 -1.22 -5.85
CA ARG A 81 9.30 -0.63 -7.17
C ARG A 81 9.69 -1.63 -8.24
N ALA A 82 8.88 -1.74 -9.29
CA ALA A 82 9.22 -2.55 -10.45
C ALA A 82 10.44 -1.96 -11.17
N LEU A 83 11.35 -2.80 -11.63
CA LEU A 83 12.50 -2.36 -12.43
C LEU A 83 12.05 -1.75 -13.77
N GLU A 84 10.91 -2.24 -14.28
CA GLU A 84 10.27 -1.79 -15.52
C GLU A 84 9.45 -0.50 -15.37
N ARG A 85 9.52 0.16 -14.22
CA ARG A 85 8.82 1.42 -13.97
C ARG A 85 9.45 2.55 -14.79
N ASP A 86 8.63 3.23 -15.57
CA ASP A 86 9.02 4.40 -16.34
C ASP A 86 8.78 5.70 -15.53
N GLU A 87 9.83 6.23 -14.94
CA GLU A 87 9.76 7.47 -14.13
C GLU A 87 9.46 8.71 -15.01
N VAL A 88 9.74 8.68 -16.31
CA VAL A 88 9.37 9.76 -17.24
C VAL A 88 7.86 9.76 -17.44
N ALA A 89 7.27 8.59 -17.70
CA ALA A 89 5.84 8.43 -17.82
C ALA A 89 5.11 8.81 -16.52
N VAL A 90 5.66 8.46 -15.34
CA VAL A 90 5.11 8.86 -14.04
C VAL A 90 5.12 10.38 -13.88
N ARG A 91 6.22 11.04 -14.16
CA ARG A 91 6.30 12.52 -14.10
C ARG A 91 5.34 13.20 -15.08
N ARG A 92 5.23 12.69 -16.32
CA ARG A 92 4.27 13.18 -17.31
C ARG A 92 2.83 13.01 -16.85
N TRP A 93 2.50 11.85 -16.25
CA TRP A 93 1.19 11.61 -15.65
C TRP A 93 0.85 12.67 -14.61
N LEU A 94 1.72 12.87 -13.62
CA LEU A 94 1.47 13.78 -12.51
C LEU A 94 1.38 15.26 -12.95
N ARG A 95 2.22 15.66 -13.92
CA ARG A 95 2.31 17.06 -14.34
C ARG A 95 1.33 17.45 -15.45
N THR A 96 0.93 16.50 -16.29
CA THR A 96 0.18 16.80 -17.51
C THR A 96 -1.09 15.97 -17.65
N GLU A 97 -0.99 14.64 -17.62
CA GLU A 97 -2.12 13.77 -17.98
C GLU A 97 -3.22 13.80 -16.92
N TYR A 98 -2.87 13.59 -15.67
CA TYR A 98 -3.84 13.58 -14.58
C TYR A 98 -4.50 14.97 -14.36
N PRO A 99 -3.78 16.10 -14.33
CA PRO A 99 -4.41 17.43 -14.30
C PRO A 99 -5.38 17.67 -15.45
N ARG A 100 -5.01 17.26 -16.69
CA ARG A 100 -5.88 17.32 -17.87
C ARG A 100 -7.17 16.51 -17.65
N ILE A 101 -7.04 15.25 -17.23
CA ILE A 101 -8.20 14.37 -16.94
C ILE A 101 -9.13 15.01 -15.90
N ARG A 102 -8.59 15.60 -14.83
CA ARG A 102 -9.38 16.28 -13.80
C ARG A 102 -10.16 17.48 -14.35
N VAL A 103 -9.51 18.29 -15.16
CA VAL A 103 -10.14 19.47 -15.78
C VAL A 103 -11.26 19.04 -16.74
N GLU A 104 -10.99 18.06 -17.60
CA GLU A 104 -11.96 17.52 -18.54
C GLU A 104 -13.16 16.89 -17.82
N ALA A 105 -12.90 16.05 -16.80
CA ALA A 105 -13.97 15.44 -15.99
C ALA A 105 -14.87 16.51 -15.35
N ARG A 106 -14.27 17.59 -14.82
CA ARG A 106 -15.01 18.72 -14.24
C ARG A 106 -15.85 19.45 -15.28
N LYS A 107 -15.29 19.75 -16.47
CA LYS A 107 -15.99 20.42 -17.57
C LYS A 107 -17.25 19.66 -18.01
N ILE A 108 -17.19 18.35 -18.08
CA ILE A 108 -18.34 17.52 -18.51
C ILE A 108 -19.22 17.05 -17.34
N GLY A 109 -18.98 17.53 -16.13
CA GLY A 109 -19.69 17.14 -14.91
C GLY A 109 -19.55 15.66 -14.54
N ALA A 110 -18.45 15.02 -14.94
CA ALA A 110 -18.20 13.61 -14.65
C ALA A 110 -17.66 13.40 -13.23
N ILE A 111 -17.98 12.25 -12.67
CA ILE A 111 -17.38 11.76 -11.44
C ILE A 111 -16.09 11.03 -11.81
N LEU A 112 -15.00 11.41 -11.16
CA LEU A 112 -13.69 10.79 -11.34
C LEU A 112 -13.52 9.67 -10.30
N TYR A 113 -13.22 8.46 -10.77
CA TYR A 113 -12.91 7.29 -9.96
C TYR A 113 -11.52 6.77 -10.26
N PHE A 114 -10.88 6.23 -9.24
CA PHE A 114 -9.74 5.33 -9.36
C PHE A 114 -10.25 3.93 -9.02
N GLY A 115 -9.96 2.96 -9.86
CA GLY A 115 -10.38 1.59 -9.66
C GLY A 115 -9.21 0.63 -9.61
N ASP A 116 -9.39 -0.43 -8.84
CA ASP A 116 -8.43 -1.52 -8.69
C ASP A 116 -9.12 -2.84 -8.41
N GLU A 117 -8.37 -3.93 -8.55
CA GLU A 117 -8.83 -5.26 -8.21
C GLU A 117 -7.80 -6.03 -7.39
N ARG A 118 -8.34 -6.93 -6.54
CA ARG A 118 -7.52 -7.77 -5.67
C ARG A 118 -8.09 -9.16 -5.53
N GLY A 119 -7.22 -10.17 -5.63
CA GLY A 119 -7.52 -11.52 -5.19
C GLY A 119 -7.14 -11.71 -3.72
N VAL A 120 -8.07 -12.15 -2.89
CA VAL A 120 -7.82 -12.54 -1.50
C VAL A 120 -7.92 -14.06 -1.40
N ARG A 121 -6.81 -14.67 -1.00
CA ARG A 121 -6.77 -16.11 -0.75
C ARG A 121 -7.48 -16.43 0.56
N THR A 122 -8.28 -17.49 0.55
CA THR A 122 -9.04 -17.90 1.74
C THR A 122 -8.20 -18.63 2.79
N ASP A 123 -7.00 -19.11 2.40
CA ASP A 123 -6.04 -19.79 3.28
C ASP A 123 -5.01 -18.81 3.92
N HIS A 124 -5.19 -17.50 3.77
CA HIS A 124 -4.27 -16.52 4.33
C HIS A 124 -4.46 -16.41 5.85
N VAL A 125 -3.35 -16.51 6.60
CA VAL A 125 -3.25 -16.15 8.01
C VAL A 125 -2.15 -15.11 8.12
N SER A 126 -2.48 -13.94 8.64
CA SER A 126 -1.47 -12.92 8.91
C SER A 126 -1.25 -12.79 10.42
N GLY A 127 0.01 -12.66 10.81
CA GLY A 127 0.38 -12.33 12.17
C GLY A 127 0.76 -13.51 13.06
N ARG A 128 0.91 -13.18 14.33
CA ARG A 128 1.24 -14.10 15.43
C ARG A 128 0.17 -14.00 16.50
N THR A 129 -0.07 -15.09 17.20
CA THR A 129 -0.96 -15.11 18.37
C THR A 129 -0.17 -15.43 19.63
N TRP A 130 -0.74 -15.09 20.78
CA TRP A 130 -0.19 -15.43 22.08
C TRP A 130 -0.56 -16.87 22.44
N ALA A 131 0.40 -17.61 22.98
CA ALA A 131 0.23 -18.95 23.51
C ALA A 131 1.25 -19.22 24.61
N VAL A 132 1.06 -20.28 25.37
CA VAL A 132 2.04 -20.73 26.36
C VAL A 132 3.34 -21.08 25.64
N ARG A 133 4.48 -20.68 26.20
CA ARG A 133 5.79 -20.96 25.62
C ARG A 133 5.98 -22.47 25.39
N GLY A 134 6.37 -22.81 24.17
CA GLY A 134 6.54 -24.22 23.76
C GLY A 134 5.27 -24.89 23.24
N HIS A 135 4.10 -24.25 23.32
CA HIS A 135 2.84 -24.78 22.81
C HIS A 135 2.39 -23.93 21.62
N THR A 136 2.60 -24.45 20.43
CA THR A 136 2.14 -23.78 19.20
C THR A 136 0.63 -24.00 19.03
N PRO A 137 -0.17 -22.91 18.98
CA PRO A 137 -1.62 -23.04 18.80
C PRO A 137 -1.95 -23.53 17.38
N GLU A 138 -2.94 -24.41 17.30
CA GLU A 138 -3.45 -24.94 16.04
C GLU A 138 -4.68 -24.15 15.59
N ILE A 139 -4.75 -23.86 14.29
CA ILE A 139 -5.92 -23.27 13.63
C ILE A 139 -6.46 -24.28 12.63
N ARG A 140 -7.68 -24.79 12.87
CA ARG A 140 -8.35 -25.71 11.94
C ARG A 140 -8.93 -24.92 10.77
N ARG A 141 -8.56 -25.30 9.55
CA ARG A 141 -8.99 -24.65 8.30
C ARG A 141 -9.32 -25.68 7.23
N THR A 142 -10.14 -25.24 6.27
CA THR A 142 -10.35 -26.05 5.06
C THR A 142 -9.05 -26.17 4.26
N SER A 143 -8.80 -27.34 3.72
CA SER A 143 -7.70 -27.55 2.78
C SER A 143 -7.97 -26.99 1.36
N ARG A 144 -9.23 -26.60 1.09
CA ARG A 144 -9.63 -26.04 -0.20
C ARG A 144 -9.10 -24.62 -0.33
N ARG A 145 -8.20 -24.43 -1.29
CA ARG A 145 -7.67 -23.11 -1.64
C ARG A 145 -8.64 -22.43 -2.60
N ALA A 146 -9.22 -21.33 -2.19
CA ALA A 146 -10.05 -20.50 -3.04
C ALA A 146 -9.56 -19.04 -3.02
N VAL A 147 -9.99 -18.26 -4.01
CA VAL A 147 -9.69 -16.84 -4.11
C VAL A 147 -11.02 -16.10 -4.19
N VAL A 148 -11.21 -15.14 -3.33
CA VAL A 148 -12.29 -14.16 -3.44
C VAL A 148 -11.74 -12.94 -4.19
N SER A 149 -12.31 -12.67 -5.35
CA SER A 149 -11.94 -11.49 -6.14
C SER A 149 -12.72 -10.27 -5.66
N LEU A 150 -12.03 -9.18 -5.55
CA LEU A 150 -12.53 -7.88 -5.12
C LEU A 150 -12.27 -6.88 -6.23
N LEU A 151 -13.25 -6.04 -6.52
CA LEU A 151 -13.10 -4.88 -7.38
C LEU A 151 -13.60 -3.69 -6.60
N SER A 152 -12.86 -2.59 -6.60
CA SER A 152 -13.33 -1.35 -6.01
C SER A 152 -13.04 -0.15 -6.90
N ALA A 153 -13.72 0.93 -6.61
CA ALA A 153 -13.42 2.23 -7.17
C ALA A 153 -13.71 3.31 -6.14
N MET A 154 -12.78 4.24 -5.98
CA MET A 154 -12.88 5.34 -5.05
C MET A 154 -12.76 6.70 -5.75
N THR A 155 -13.42 7.71 -5.19
CA THR A 155 -13.30 9.09 -5.67
C THR A 155 -12.34 9.91 -4.80
N PRO A 156 -11.75 11.00 -5.33
CA PRO A 156 -11.01 11.97 -4.52
C PRO A 156 -11.82 12.60 -3.38
N ARG A 157 -13.14 12.46 -3.39
CA ARG A 157 -14.05 12.95 -2.33
C ARG A 157 -14.37 11.89 -1.26
N GLY A 158 -13.79 10.68 -1.39
CA GLY A 158 -13.95 9.60 -0.42
C GLY A 158 -15.21 8.74 -0.62
N GLU A 159 -15.84 8.78 -1.78
CA GLU A 159 -16.85 7.80 -2.14
C GLU A 159 -16.15 6.50 -2.55
N LEU A 160 -16.62 5.37 -2.06
CA LEU A 160 -16.09 4.04 -2.38
C LEU A 160 -17.23 3.17 -2.89
N LEU A 161 -17.05 2.55 -4.04
CA LEU A 161 -17.91 1.50 -4.55
C LEU A 161 -17.10 0.21 -4.67
N PHE A 162 -17.68 -0.94 -4.32
CA PHE A 162 -17.00 -2.22 -4.43
C PHE A 162 -17.92 -3.34 -4.88
N MET A 163 -17.33 -4.42 -5.37
CA MET A 163 -17.96 -5.68 -5.72
C MET A 163 -17.05 -6.84 -5.30
N THR A 164 -17.64 -7.92 -4.84
CA THR A 164 -16.94 -9.19 -4.57
C THR A 164 -17.39 -10.24 -5.57
N SER A 165 -16.50 -11.11 -6.04
CA SER A 165 -16.79 -12.22 -6.93
C SER A 165 -16.09 -13.49 -6.44
N PRO A 166 -16.72 -14.67 -6.50
CA PRO A 166 -16.04 -15.94 -6.30
C PRO A 166 -15.18 -16.33 -7.50
N GLU A 167 -15.38 -15.70 -8.65
CA GLU A 167 -14.67 -15.95 -9.89
C GLU A 167 -13.41 -15.07 -9.98
N LYS A 168 -12.37 -15.58 -10.63
CA LYS A 168 -11.17 -14.78 -10.95
C LYS A 168 -11.56 -13.61 -11.85
N VAL A 169 -10.97 -12.42 -11.59
CA VAL A 169 -11.23 -11.24 -12.40
C VAL A 169 -10.82 -11.48 -13.85
N ASN A 170 -11.73 -11.15 -14.74
CA ASN A 170 -11.58 -11.17 -16.18
C ASN A 170 -12.45 -10.05 -16.79
N SER A 171 -12.46 -9.92 -18.12
CA SER A 171 -13.23 -8.88 -18.80
C SER A 171 -14.74 -8.92 -18.47
N THR A 172 -15.33 -10.10 -18.30
CA THR A 172 -16.76 -10.25 -17.97
C THR A 172 -17.07 -9.73 -16.57
N ILE A 173 -16.25 -10.11 -15.58
CA ILE A 173 -16.38 -9.66 -14.20
C ILE A 173 -16.13 -8.15 -14.10
N PHE A 174 -15.13 -7.64 -14.82
CA PHE A 174 -14.87 -6.20 -14.87
C PHE A 174 -16.03 -5.44 -15.49
N ILE A 175 -16.63 -5.90 -16.59
CA ILE A 175 -17.82 -5.30 -17.19
C ILE A 175 -19.02 -5.34 -16.25
N ARG A 176 -19.20 -6.42 -15.47
CA ARG A 176 -20.21 -6.47 -14.41
C ARG A 176 -20.01 -5.36 -13.38
N PHE A 177 -18.78 -5.10 -13.01
CA PHE A 177 -18.44 -3.98 -12.12
C PHE A 177 -18.73 -2.62 -12.78
N LEU A 178 -18.37 -2.41 -14.05
CA LEU A 178 -18.69 -1.19 -14.80
C LEU A 178 -20.20 -0.94 -14.88
N ARG A 179 -21.00 -2.00 -15.10
CA ARG A 179 -22.47 -1.90 -15.05
C ARG A 179 -22.97 -1.45 -13.69
N LYS A 180 -22.39 -2.01 -12.61
CA LYS A 180 -22.73 -1.60 -11.24
C LYS A 180 -22.40 -0.12 -11.01
N LEU A 181 -21.25 0.35 -11.47
CA LEU A 181 -20.82 1.74 -11.36
C LEU A 181 -21.78 2.68 -12.12
N LEU A 182 -22.16 2.31 -13.36
CA LEU A 182 -23.13 3.05 -14.17
C LEU A 182 -24.55 3.05 -13.56
N ALA A 183 -24.95 1.96 -12.93
CA ALA A 183 -26.26 1.85 -12.26
C ALA A 183 -26.31 2.69 -10.97
N HIS A 184 -25.20 2.77 -10.25
CA HIS A 184 -25.08 3.60 -9.05
C HIS A 184 -25.23 5.11 -9.37
N HIS A 185 -24.73 5.54 -10.52
CA HIS A 185 -24.81 6.92 -10.99
C HIS A 185 -25.65 7.05 -12.26
N ARG A 186 -26.94 6.82 -12.17
CA ARG A 186 -27.84 6.71 -13.36
C ARG A 186 -27.77 7.91 -14.32
N ARG A 187 -27.53 9.13 -13.82
CA ARG A 187 -27.55 10.37 -14.60
C ARG A 187 -26.19 11.06 -14.74
N ARG A 188 -25.13 10.50 -14.17
CA ARG A 188 -23.81 11.13 -14.16
C ARG A 188 -22.88 10.45 -15.16
N LYS A 189 -21.99 11.24 -15.74
CA LYS A 189 -20.83 10.75 -16.48
C LYS A 189 -19.75 10.26 -15.51
N ILE A 190 -18.98 9.28 -15.90
CA ILE A 190 -17.94 8.65 -15.09
C ILE A 190 -16.66 8.62 -15.92
N VAL A 191 -15.58 9.06 -15.31
CA VAL A 191 -14.21 8.82 -15.76
C VAL A 191 -13.58 7.88 -14.74
N LEU A 192 -13.23 6.68 -15.17
CA LEU A 192 -12.60 5.67 -14.32
C LEU A 192 -11.14 5.50 -14.74
N ILE A 193 -10.24 5.74 -13.81
CA ILE A 193 -8.80 5.53 -13.96
C ILE A 193 -8.47 4.14 -13.42
N VAL A 194 -7.82 3.30 -14.23
CA VAL A 194 -7.43 1.94 -13.88
C VAL A 194 -5.99 1.66 -14.32
N ASP A 195 -5.43 0.55 -13.89
CA ASP A 195 -4.16 0.07 -14.39
C ASP A 195 -4.27 -0.45 -15.84
N ARG A 196 -3.15 -0.94 -16.39
CA ARG A 196 -3.08 -1.47 -17.76
C ARG A 196 -3.28 -2.98 -17.84
N SER A 197 -3.99 -3.60 -16.91
CA SER A 197 -4.32 -5.04 -16.95
C SER A 197 -4.94 -5.45 -18.28
N THR A 198 -4.65 -6.67 -18.71
CA THR A 198 -5.06 -7.17 -20.04
C THR A 198 -6.57 -7.13 -20.26
N TYR A 199 -7.36 -7.43 -19.23
CA TYR A 199 -8.82 -7.39 -19.28
C TYR A 199 -9.39 -5.97 -19.32
N HIS A 200 -8.70 -4.95 -18.77
CA HIS A 200 -9.09 -3.54 -18.91
C HIS A 200 -9.00 -3.08 -20.39
N ARG A 201 -7.98 -3.60 -21.10
CA ARG A 201 -7.69 -3.24 -22.50
C ARG A 201 -8.21 -4.26 -23.51
N SER A 202 -8.94 -5.29 -23.07
CA SER A 202 -9.48 -6.33 -23.95
C SER A 202 -10.48 -5.75 -24.98
N ARG A 203 -10.64 -6.45 -26.10
CA ARG A 203 -11.60 -6.08 -27.13
C ARG A 203 -13.03 -5.98 -26.56
N VAL A 204 -13.38 -6.91 -25.67
CA VAL A 204 -14.72 -6.97 -25.05
C VAL A 204 -14.95 -5.76 -24.15
N THR A 205 -13.97 -5.40 -23.31
CA THR A 205 -14.05 -4.21 -22.45
C THR A 205 -14.11 -2.92 -23.27
N ARG A 206 -13.25 -2.79 -24.30
CA ARG A 206 -13.29 -1.62 -25.19
C ARG A 206 -14.63 -1.49 -25.92
N GLY A 207 -15.20 -2.60 -26.40
CA GLY A 207 -16.53 -2.61 -27.01
C GLY A 207 -17.63 -2.14 -26.05
N PHE A 208 -17.59 -2.62 -24.79
CA PHE A 208 -18.53 -2.16 -23.76
C PHE A 208 -18.40 -0.65 -23.48
N VAL A 209 -17.17 -0.16 -23.32
CA VAL A 209 -16.90 1.28 -23.07
C VAL A 209 -17.35 2.13 -24.26
N ALA A 210 -17.08 1.70 -25.49
CA ALA A 210 -17.53 2.38 -26.72
C ALA A 210 -19.06 2.47 -26.80
N ALA A 211 -19.77 1.40 -26.46
CA ALA A 211 -21.22 1.39 -26.39
C ALA A 211 -21.80 2.32 -25.31
N HIS A 212 -21.03 2.62 -24.28
CA HIS A 212 -21.43 3.50 -23.17
C HIS A 212 -20.68 4.85 -23.16
N ARG A 213 -20.05 5.26 -24.28
CA ARG A 213 -19.19 6.46 -24.38
C ARG A 213 -19.83 7.77 -23.93
N ALA A 214 -21.17 7.87 -24.02
CA ALA A 214 -21.90 9.02 -23.52
C ALA A 214 -21.78 9.22 -22.01
N ARG A 215 -21.48 8.14 -21.25
CA ARG A 215 -21.49 8.13 -19.79
C ARG A 215 -20.24 7.55 -19.14
N LEU A 216 -19.45 6.77 -19.85
CA LEU A 216 -18.27 6.08 -19.32
C LEU A 216 -17.05 6.32 -20.18
N ARG A 217 -15.96 6.71 -19.54
CA ARG A 217 -14.61 6.81 -20.12
C ARG A 217 -13.63 6.09 -19.21
N LEU A 218 -12.73 5.30 -19.80
CA LEU A 218 -11.58 4.71 -19.10
C LEU A 218 -10.33 5.52 -19.42
N GLU A 219 -9.55 5.75 -18.38
CA GLU A 219 -8.20 6.30 -18.43
C GLU A 219 -7.23 5.31 -17.77
N TYR A 220 -5.96 5.36 -18.15
CA TYR A 220 -5.00 4.36 -17.72
C TYR A 220 -3.81 4.98 -17.01
N LEU A 221 -3.49 4.47 -15.84
CA LEU A 221 -2.27 4.80 -15.10
C LEU A 221 -1.02 4.45 -15.94
N PRO A 222 0.12 5.09 -15.69
CA PRO A 222 1.41 4.60 -16.19
C PRO A 222 1.64 3.14 -15.82
N ALA A 223 2.33 2.40 -16.67
CA ALA A 223 2.67 1.01 -16.39
C ALA A 223 3.54 0.91 -15.12
N ASN A 224 3.35 -0.16 -14.35
CA ASN A 224 4.15 -0.47 -13.16
C ASN A 224 4.22 0.66 -12.11
N ALA A 225 3.13 1.44 -11.98
CA ALA A 225 3.03 2.55 -11.04
C ALA A 225 1.81 2.41 -10.10
N PRO A 226 1.72 1.35 -9.28
CA PRO A 226 0.58 1.12 -8.38
C PRO A 226 0.46 2.19 -7.30
N ASP A 227 1.56 2.83 -6.92
CA ASP A 227 1.61 3.95 -5.97
C ASP A 227 0.83 5.20 -6.43
N LEU A 228 0.51 5.30 -7.72
CA LEU A 228 -0.39 6.32 -8.26
C LEU A 228 -1.87 5.93 -8.18
N ASN A 229 -2.18 4.71 -7.73
CA ASN A 229 -3.56 4.27 -7.54
C ASN A 229 -3.97 4.36 -6.07
N PRO A 230 -4.75 5.36 -5.67
CA PRO A 230 -5.18 5.50 -4.28
C PRO A 230 -6.07 4.34 -3.81
N ASP A 231 -6.66 3.59 -4.72
CA ASP A 231 -7.46 2.41 -4.39
C ASP A 231 -6.62 1.24 -3.82
N GLU A 232 -5.29 1.21 -4.08
CA GLU A 232 -4.36 0.28 -3.42
C GLU A 232 -4.34 0.44 -1.88
N HIS A 233 -4.61 1.64 -1.37
CA HIS A 233 -4.73 1.87 0.06
C HIS A 233 -5.98 1.23 0.67
N VAL A 234 -7.04 1.02 -0.11
CA VAL A 234 -8.23 0.25 0.32
C VAL A 234 -7.81 -1.18 0.66
N TRP A 235 -6.96 -1.79 -0.17
CA TRP A 235 -6.42 -3.14 0.05
C TRP A 235 -5.45 -3.20 1.22
N SER A 236 -4.60 -2.20 1.36
CA SER A 236 -3.68 -2.10 2.50
C SER A 236 -4.43 -1.98 3.82
N HIS A 237 -5.50 -1.18 3.85
CA HIS A 237 -6.38 -1.06 5.01
C HIS A 237 -7.13 -2.39 5.30
N LEU A 238 -7.64 -3.05 4.27
CA LEU A 238 -8.31 -4.34 4.43
C LEU A 238 -7.39 -5.40 5.05
N LYS A 239 -6.14 -5.48 4.59
CA LYS A 239 -5.13 -6.39 5.16
C LYS A 239 -4.79 -6.04 6.61
N GLY A 240 -4.56 -4.76 6.90
CA GLY A 240 -4.19 -4.29 8.23
C GLY A 240 -5.27 -4.48 9.28
N SER A 241 -6.53 -4.62 8.86
CA SER A 241 -7.68 -4.81 9.76
C SER A 241 -7.95 -6.26 10.16
N GLY A 242 -7.19 -7.23 9.61
CA GLY A 242 -7.48 -8.66 9.81
C GLY A 242 -8.75 -9.17 9.11
N ALA A 243 -9.43 -8.34 8.32
CA ALA A 243 -10.65 -8.74 7.61
C ALA A 243 -10.42 -9.80 6.53
N THR A 244 -9.17 -10.09 6.22
CA THR A 244 -8.74 -11.18 5.34
C THR A 244 -8.39 -12.46 6.10
N ASP A 245 -8.33 -12.40 7.44
CA ASP A 245 -7.93 -13.52 8.30
C ASP A 245 -9.17 -14.30 8.72
N SER A 246 -9.65 -15.17 7.86
CA SER A 246 -10.78 -16.02 8.18
C SER A 246 -10.41 -17.14 9.14
N THR A 247 -11.25 -17.41 10.13
CA THR A 247 -11.07 -18.53 11.05
C THR A 247 -11.33 -19.88 10.40
N THR A 248 -12.23 -19.93 9.41
CA THR A 248 -12.65 -21.20 8.76
C THR A 248 -11.96 -21.46 7.43
N GLY A 249 -11.50 -20.41 6.72
CA GLY A 249 -11.01 -20.47 5.36
C GLY A 249 -12.12 -20.74 4.32
N VAL A 250 -13.39 -20.78 4.73
CA VAL A 250 -14.52 -20.97 3.82
C VAL A 250 -14.72 -19.71 2.97
N PRO A 251 -14.80 -19.83 1.62
CA PRO A 251 -14.87 -18.66 0.74
C PRO A 251 -16.02 -17.69 1.04
N ASP A 252 -17.18 -18.22 1.42
CA ASP A 252 -18.35 -17.38 1.73
C ASP A 252 -18.18 -16.62 3.05
N ASP A 253 -17.53 -17.19 4.03
CA ASP A 253 -17.23 -16.50 5.30
C ASP A 253 -16.22 -15.38 5.06
N VAL A 254 -15.14 -15.67 4.31
CA VAL A 254 -14.16 -14.66 3.92
C VAL A 254 -14.83 -13.52 3.15
N ARG A 255 -15.69 -13.86 2.19
CA ARG A 255 -16.43 -12.87 1.40
C ARG A 255 -17.36 -12.02 2.28
N ARG A 256 -18.02 -12.61 3.26
CA ARG A 256 -18.91 -11.92 4.21
C ARG A 256 -18.11 -10.94 5.07
N GLN A 257 -16.98 -11.37 5.64
CA GLN A 257 -16.09 -10.53 6.45
C GLN A 257 -15.56 -9.32 5.63
N ILE A 258 -15.06 -9.58 4.44
CA ILE A 258 -14.59 -8.53 3.53
C ILE A 258 -15.70 -7.54 3.20
N ARG A 259 -16.90 -8.01 2.86
CA ARG A 259 -18.04 -7.12 2.57
C ARG A 259 -18.40 -6.25 3.77
N SER A 260 -18.49 -6.82 4.95
CA SER A 260 -18.78 -6.08 6.19
C SER A 260 -17.73 -4.98 6.42
N HIS A 261 -16.44 -5.32 6.26
CA HIS A 261 -15.36 -4.35 6.41
C HIS A 261 -15.42 -3.23 5.36
N LEU A 262 -15.59 -3.57 4.08
CA LEU A 262 -15.69 -2.58 3.00
C LEU A 262 -16.95 -1.71 3.13
N GLN A 263 -18.08 -2.24 3.61
CA GLN A 263 -19.27 -1.45 3.95
C GLN A 263 -19.01 -0.48 5.10
N SER A 264 -18.25 -0.91 6.11
CA SER A 264 -17.80 -0.02 7.18
C SER A 264 -16.89 1.09 6.65
N LEU A 265 -15.97 0.75 5.74
CA LEU A 265 -15.08 1.70 5.11
C LEU A 265 -15.83 2.72 4.23
N GLN A 266 -16.85 2.30 3.47
CA GLN A 266 -17.73 3.19 2.69
C GLN A 266 -18.36 4.30 3.53
N ARG A 267 -18.72 4.02 4.76
CA ARG A 267 -19.30 5.03 5.68
C ARG A 267 -18.28 6.03 6.18
N ARG A 268 -16.97 5.70 6.15
CA ARG A 268 -15.86 6.52 6.63
C ARG A 268 -15.23 7.33 5.48
N ARG A 269 -16.03 8.21 4.84
CA ARG A 269 -15.59 8.98 3.68
C ARG A 269 -14.31 9.79 3.88
N HIS A 270 -14.09 10.34 5.09
CA HIS A 270 -12.87 11.06 5.42
C HIS A 270 -11.63 10.17 5.32
N LEU A 271 -11.72 8.90 5.77
CA LEU A 271 -10.64 7.94 5.69
C LEU A 271 -10.37 7.53 4.23
N VAL A 272 -11.40 7.22 3.46
CA VAL A 272 -11.25 6.91 2.02
C VAL A 272 -10.63 8.11 1.28
N ARG A 273 -11.05 9.32 1.61
CA ARG A 273 -10.48 10.55 1.05
C ARG A 273 -8.98 10.69 1.37
N SER A 274 -8.53 10.31 2.57
CA SER A 274 -7.10 10.39 2.93
C SER A 274 -6.21 9.50 2.07
N PHE A 275 -6.73 8.40 1.52
CA PHE A 275 -6.01 7.54 0.58
C PHE A 275 -5.65 8.28 -0.72
N TYR A 276 -6.56 9.12 -1.22
CA TYR A 276 -6.26 9.96 -2.37
C TYR A 276 -5.16 10.99 -2.05
N TYR A 277 -5.22 11.63 -0.89
CA TYR A 277 -4.20 12.60 -0.50
C TYR A 277 -2.81 11.98 -0.38
N ALA A 278 -2.70 10.76 0.10
CA ALA A 278 -1.43 10.04 0.20
C ALA A 278 -0.72 9.84 -1.16
N CYS A 279 -1.47 9.83 -2.28
CA CYS A 279 -0.91 9.65 -3.62
C CYS A 279 -0.69 10.97 -4.39
N TYR A 280 -1.49 12.02 -4.12
CA TYR A 280 -1.58 13.18 -4.99
C TYR A 280 -1.41 14.54 -4.30
N VAL A 281 -1.27 14.58 -2.99
CA VAL A 281 -1.22 15.84 -2.22
C VAL A 281 -0.10 15.84 -1.17
N ALA A 282 0.65 14.75 -1.06
CA ALA A 282 1.80 14.64 -0.15
C ALA A 282 3.01 15.45 -0.63
#